data_002a7610303a7ff346dce0854274695d
#
_entry.id   002a7610303a7ff346dce0854274695d
#
_cell.length_a   1.000
_cell.length_b   1.000
_cell.length_c   1.000
_cell.angle_alpha   90.00
_cell.angle_beta   90.00
_cell.angle_gamma   90.00
#
_symmetry.space_group_name_H-M   'P 1'
#
loop_
_entity.id
_entity.type
_entity.pdbx_description
1 polymer ?
#
loop_
_entity_poly.entity_id
_entity_poly.type
_entity_poly.pdbx_seq_one_letter_code
_entity_poly.pdbx_strand_id
1 'polypeptide(L)'
;IDDPQCTNVDINYVLKALNAAVTTNVTADDVTAVWSGLRPLVKSVSGEKISSRTADLSRRHKVSKSQSGVITIAGGKLTTYRKMAQDTVDQVLETLDTSARCKTKTLKLIGAENSSANLEDKTAMHLRDRFGSEAKILAEMIEQDLSLGEPLIAGLPYLRAEAVFAVQHEMARTLDDILSRRTRSRIINRRASVASARNVAELIAPYLGWSEQEINTQVLSYCNSCADEDHAALALQ
;
A
#
# COMPACT_ATOMS: atom_id res chain seq x y z
N ILE A 1 -12.50 1.71 -14.00
CA ILE A 1 -11.49 2.70 -13.66
C ILE A 1 -11.18 2.62 -12.16
N ASP A 2 -12.19 2.45 -11.32
CA ASP A 2 -12.05 2.47 -9.87
C ASP A 2 -11.37 1.21 -9.33
N ASP A 3 -11.53 0.08 -10.02
CA ASP A 3 -10.89 -1.20 -9.69
C ASP A 3 -10.36 -1.89 -10.97
N PRO A 4 -9.17 -1.48 -11.46
CA PRO A 4 -8.58 -2.07 -12.66
C PRO A 4 -8.11 -3.49 -12.36
N GLN A 5 -8.54 -4.44 -13.18
CA GLN A 5 -8.23 -5.85 -13.01
C GLN A 5 -6.99 -6.27 -13.82
N CYS A 6 -6.21 -7.19 -13.26
CA CYS A 6 -5.10 -7.85 -13.94
C CYS A 6 -5.63 -9.06 -14.71
N THR A 7 -5.39 -9.07 -16.02
CA THR A 7 -5.88 -10.13 -16.91
C THR A 7 -4.83 -11.24 -17.13
N ASN A 8 -5.24 -12.36 -17.71
CA ASN A 8 -4.32 -13.43 -18.11
C ASN A 8 -3.24 -12.93 -19.09
N VAL A 9 -3.57 -11.97 -19.96
CA VAL A 9 -2.59 -11.36 -20.88
C VAL A 9 -1.49 -10.63 -20.10
N ASP A 10 -1.86 -9.91 -19.04
CA ASP A 10 -0.92 -9.19 -18.19
C ASP A 10 -0.02 -10.17 -17.41
N ILE A 11 -0.60 -11.24 -16.87
CA ILE A 11 0.14 -12.30 -16.16
C ILE A 11 1.17 -12.93 -17.09
N ASN A 12 0.75 -13.37 -18.30
CA ASN A 12 1.64 -13.98 -19.26
C ASN A 12 2.76 -13.03 -19.71
N TYR A 13 2.45 -11.74 -19.86
CA TYR A 13 3.46 -10.72 -20.16
C TYR A 13 4.54 -10.63 -19.07
N VAL A 14 4.11 -10.58 -17.81
CA VAL A 14 5.03 -10.51 -16.66
C VAL A 14 5.85 -11.79 -16.51
N LEU A 15 5.21 -12.97 -16.61
CA LEU A 15 5.89 -14.26 -16.53
C LEU A 15 6.94 -14.42 -17.64
N LYS A 16 6.62 -14.01 -18.87
CA LYS A 16 7.58 -14.02 -19.98
C LYS A 16 8.80 -13.16 -19.69
N ALA A 17 8.59 -11.96 -19.15
CA ALA A 17 9.68 -11.05 -18.79
C ALA A 17 10.54 -11.60 -17.63
N LEU A 18 9.90 -12.19 -16.62
CA LEU A 18 10.56 -12.82 -15.47
C LEU A 18 11.42 -14.01 -15.93
N ASN A 19 10.85 -14.94 -16.71
CA ASN A 19 11.54 -16.14 -17.18
C ASN A 19 12.70 -15.84 -18.11
N ALA A 20 12.75 -14.67 -18.73
CA ALA A 20 13.92 -14.22 -19.49
C ALA A 20 15.11 -13.82 -18.59
N ALA A 21 14.87 -13.57 -17.30
CA ALA A 21 15.87 -13.07 -16.35
C ALA A 21 16.26 -14.09 -15.26
N VAL A 22 15.51 -15.19 -15.12
CA VAL A 22 15.77 -16.24 -14.10
C VAL A 22 16.07 -17.59 -14.77
N THR A 23 16.72 -18.48 -14.03
CA THR A 23 17.03 -19.84 -14.50
C THR A 23 15.94 -20.86 -14.22
N THR A 24 15.03 -20.54 -13.30
CA THR A 24 13.88 -21.39 -12.94
C THR A 24 12.71 -21.05 -13.86
N ASN A 25 11.98 -22.07 -14.32
CA ASN A 25 10.75 -21.83 -15.08
C ASN A 25 9.59 -21.54 -14.15
N VAL A 26 9.19 -20.29 -14.07
CA VAL A 26 8.05 -19.81 -13.26
C VAL A 26 6.78 -19.87 -14.11
N THR A 27 5.72 -20.48 -13.57
CA THR A 27 4.44 -20.71 -14.24
C THR A 27 3.30 -19.91 -13.57
N ALA A 28 2.11 -19.98 -14.16
CA ALA A 28 0.91 -19.37 -13.55
C ALA A 28 0.56 -19.99 -12.18
N ASP A 29 0.91 -21.27 -11.95
CA ASP A 29 0.66 -21.95 -10.69
C ASP A 29 1.53 -21.42 -9.53
N ASP A 30 2.64 -20.74 -9.85
CA ASP A 30 3.52 -20.11 -8.88
C ASP A 30 3.02 -18.71 -8.48
N VAL A 31 1.98 -18.18 -9.13
CA VAL A 31 1.43 -16.85 -8.84
C VAL A 31 0.56 -16.92 -7.59
N THR A 32 1.00 -16.27 -6.51
CA THR A 32 0.30 -16.27 -5.22
C THR A 32 -0.85 -15.27 -5.16
N ALA A 33 -0.78 -14.18 -5.92
CA ALA A 33 -1.80 -13.14 -6.06
C ALA A 33 -1.48 -12.20 -7.22
N VAL A 34 -2.48 -11.47 -7.68
CA VAL A 34 -2.36 -10.43 -8.70
C VAL A 34 -3.00 -9.15 -8.21
N TRP A 35 -2.54 -8.00 -8.69
CA TRP A 35 -3.17 -6.72 -8.49
C TRP A 35 -2.81 -5.78 -9.64
N SER A 36 -3.63 -4.81 -9.89
CA SER A 36 -3.44 -3.81 -10.94
C SER A 36 -3.67 -2.40 -10.41
N GLY A 37 -3.19 -1.40 -11.11
CA GLY A 37 -3.37 -0.01 -10.74
C GLY A 37 -3.16 0.94 -11.91
N LEU A 38 -3.90 2.03 -11.93
CA LEU A 38 -3.77 3.07 -12.94
C LEU A 38 -2.74 4.11 -12.52
N ARG A 39 -1.95 4.55 -13.49
CA ARG A 39 -1.00 5.64 -13.30
C ARG A 39 -1.57 6.93 -13.88
N PRO A 40 -1.63 8.03 -13.11
CA PRO A 40 -1.99 9.32 -13.66
C PRO A 40 -0.89 9.82 -14.59
N LEU A 41 -1.20 9.96 -15.86
CA LEU A 41 -0.31 10.49 -16.88
C LEU A 41 -0.73 11.90 -17.27
N VAL A 42 0.23 12.82 -17.41
CA VAL A 42 -0.03 14.21 -17.77
C VAL A 42 0.31 14.41 -19.25
N LYS A 43 -0.67 14.89 -20.02
CA LYS A 43 -0.43 15.34 -21.40
C LYS A 43 0.42 16.60 -21.39
N SER A 44 1.45 16.64 -22.24
CA SER A 44 2.21 17.87 -22.48
C SER A 44 1.33 18.87 -23.24
N VAL A 45 1.29 20.12 -22.78
CA VAL A 45 0.47 21.20 -23.42
C VAL A 45 1.23 21.86 -24.58
N SER A 46 2.53 21.60 -24.69
CA SER A 46 3.36 22.17 -25.75
C SER A 46 3.30 21.30 -27.01
N GLY A 47 2.51 21.70 -28.00
CA GLY A 47 2.55 21.46 -29.44
C GLY A 47 3.23 20.25 -30.07
N GLU A 48 3.82 19.37 -29.31
CA GLU A 48 4.45 18.13 -29.79
C GLU A 48 3.37 17.11 -30.17
N LYS A 49 3.56 16.43 -31.29
CA LYS A 49 2.67 15.36 -31.77
C LYS A 49 2.35 14.42 -30.64
N ILE A 50 1.07 14.39 -30.27
CA ILE A 50 0.57 13.48 -29.22
C ILE A 50 0.76 12.07 -29.74
N SER A 51 1.75 11.35 -29.18
CA SER A 51 1.86 9.90 -29.39
C SER A 51 0.58 9.25 -28.88
N SER A 52 0.00 8.35 -29.66
CA SER A 52 -1.14 7.53 -29.26
C SER A 52 -0.76 6.48 -28.21
N ARG A 53 0.54 6.31 -27.96
CA ARG A 53 1.06 5.35 -26.99
C ARG A 53 1.18 5.99 -25.61
N THR A 54 0.50 5.43 -24.62
CA THR A 54 0.61 5.84 -23.21
C THR A 54 2.04 5.74 -22.65
N ALA A 55 2.87 4.89 -23.23
CA ALA A 55 4.29 4.73 -22.87
C ALA A 55 5.12 6.01 -23.10
N ASP A 56 4.71 6.86 -24.06
CA ASP A 56 5.44 8.07 -24.46
C ASP A 56 5.00 9.30 -23.64
N LEU A 57 3.95 9.17 -22.80
CA LEU A 57 3.48 10.26 -21.96
C LEU A 57 4.44 10.53 -20.79
N SER A 58 4.58 11.81 -20.44
CA SER A 58 5.44 12.23 -19.35
C SER A 58 5.03 11.58 -18.02
N ARG A 59 5.99 10.94 -17.35
CA ARG A 59 5.85 10.38 -16.00
C ARG A 59 6.33 11.35 -14.92
N ARG A 60 6.71 12.58 -15.29
CA ARG A 60 7.08 13.63 -14.36
C ARG A 60 5.80 14.28 -13.80
N HIS A 61 5.88 14.77 -12.57
CA HIS A 61 4.80 15.60 -12.04
C HIS A 61 4.80 16.99 -12.68
N LYS A 62 3.65 17.61 -12.69
CA LYS A 62 3.46 18.99 -13.13
C LYS A 62 2.67 19.75 -12.09
N VAL A 63 3.21 20.87 -11.64
CA VAL A 63 2.50 21.85 -10.83
C VAL A 63 1.96 22.93 -11.76
N SER A 64 0.72 23.33 -11.59
CA SER A 64 0.06 24.39 -12.38
C SER A 64 -0.84 25.23 -11.50
N LYS A 65 -0.96 26.51 -11.84
CA LYS A 65 -1.86 27.46 -11.19
C LYS A 65 -2.95 27.88 -12.18
N SER A 66 -4.20 27.79 -11.77
CA SER A 66 -5.34 28.28 -12.55
C SER A 66 -5.47 29.81 -12.48
N GLN A 67 -6.29 30.39 -13.35
CA GLN A 67 -6.62 31.82 -13.29
C GLN A 67 -7.31 32.20 -11.97
N SER A 68 -8.06 31.29 -11.35
CA SER A 68 -8.69 31.47 -10.06
C SER A 68 -7.75 31.34 -8.87
N GLY A 69 -6.45 31.02 -9.10
CA GLY A 69 -5.45 30.90 -8.07
C GLY A 69 -5.30 29.47 -7.49
N VAL A 70 -6.08 28.50 -7.94
CA VAL A 70 -5.96 27.10 -7.49
C VAL A 70 -4.65 26.51 -8.00
N ILE A 71 -3.85 25.95 -7.09
CA ILE A 71 -2.61 25.24 -7.42
C ILE A 71 -2.91 23.75 -7.46
N THR A 72 -2.58 23.12 -8.58
CA THR A 72 -2.83 21.70 -8.84
C THR A 72 -1.53 21.00 -9.14
N ILE A 73 -1.34 19.81 -8.55
CA ILE A 73 -0.25 18.90 -8.91
C ILE A 73 -0.85 17.61 -9.50
N ALA A 74 -0.27 17.14 -10.60
CA ALA A 74 -0.67 15.90 -11.26
C ALA A 74 0.53 15.14 -11.79
N GLY A 75 0.37 13.82 -12.01
CA GLY A 75 1.44 12.92 -12.43
C GLY A 75 2.40 12.54 -11.30
N GLY A 76 3.64 12.20 -11.67
CA GLY A 76 4.68 11.79 -10.72
C GLY A 76 4.58 10.33 -10.28
N LYS A 77 5.29 10.01 -9.22
CA LYS A 77 5.38 8.67 -8.63
C LYS A 77 5.37 8.76 -7.11
N LEU A 78 4.92 7.70 -6.43
CA LEU A 78 5.01 7.61 -4.97
C LEU A 78 6.44 7.85 -4.47
N THR A 79 7.45 7.34 -5.16
CA THR A 79 8.86 7.52 -4.78
C THR A 79 9.37 8.95 -4.90
N THR A 80 8.65 9.84 -5.59
CA THR A 80 9.00 11.25 -5.76
C THR A 80 8.11 12.21 -4.96
N TYR A 81 7.25 11.68 -4.08
CA TYR A 81 6.24 12.46 -3.34
C TYR A 81 6.83 13.66 -2.58
N ARG A 82 8.00 13.51 -1.95
CA ARG A 82 8.68 14.60 -1.24
C ARG A 82 9.01 15.78 -2.17
N LYS A 83 9.55 15.47 -3.37
CA LYS A 83 9.87 16.51 -4.37
C LYS A 83 8.60 17.13 -4.93
N MET A 84 7.56 16.32 -5.15
CA MET A 84 6.25 16.81 -5.58
C MET A 84 5.67 17.79 -4.56
N ALA A 85 5.71 17.44 -3.28
CA ALA A 85 5.25 18.30 -2.20
C ALA A 85 6.08 19.61 -2.14
N GLN A 86 7.41 19.51 -2.23
CA GLN A 86 8.28 20.67 -2.25
C GLN A 86 7.92 21.63 -3.39
N ASP A 87 7.82 21.14 -4.63
CA ASP A 87 7.55 21.97 -5.80
C ASP A 87 6.16 22.63 -5.72
N THR A 88 5.19 21.93 -5.14
CA THR A 88 3.85 22.47 -4.90
C THR A 88 3.88 23.59 -3.87
N VAL A 89 4.58 23.39 -2.74
CA VAL A 89 4.70 24.39 -1.68
C VAL A 89 5.51 25.60 -2.18
N ASP A 90 6.58 25.41 -2.95
CA ASP A 90 7.35 26.49 -3.55
C ASP A 90 6.44 27.38 -4.43
N GLN A 91 5.52 26.79 -5.23
CA GLN A 91 4.53 27.54 -6.01
C GLN A 91 3.50 28.28 -5.14
N VAL A 92 3.13 27.71 -3.98
CA VAL A 92 2.25 28.39 -3.01
C VAL A 92 2.96 29.59 -2.41
N LEU A 93 4.22 29.44 -1.99
CA LEU A 93 5.03 30.53 -1.40
C LEU A 93 5.21 31.69 -2.39
N GLU A 94 5.50 31.38 -3.65
CA GLU A 94 5.57 32.38 -4.73
C GLU A 94 4.24 33.13 -4.88
N THR A 95 3.12 32.42 -4.80
CA THR A 95 1.77 33.00 -4.90
C THR A 95 1.44 33.93 -3.73
N LEU A 96 1.97 33.64 -2.54
CA LEU A 96 1.76 34.41 -1.32
C LEU A 96 2.83 35.50 -1.11
N ASP A 97 3.70 35.73 -2.10
CA ASP A 97 4.84 36.65 -2.01
C ASP A 97 5.69 36.45 -0.74
N THR A 98 5.97 35.21 -0.43
CA THR A 98 6.76 34.82 0.75
C THR A 98 7.82 33.79 0.37
N SER A 99 8.79 33.57 1.25
CA SER A 99 9.84 32.59 1.04
C SER A 99 10.11 31.75 2.29
N ALA A 100 10.33 30.47 2.10
CA ALA A 100 10.78 29.57 3.17
C ALA A 100 11.67 28.48 2.60
N ARG A 101 12.74 28.14 3.34
CA ARG A 101 13.64 27.05 2.93
C ARG A 101 13.00 25.70 3.24
N CYS A 102 12.92 24.82 2.24
CA CYS A 102 12.46 23.44 2.43
C CYS A 102 13.39 22.68 3.39
N LYS A 103 12.81 22.09 4.45
CA LYS A 103 13.52 21.28 5.47
C LYS A 103 13.28 19.77 5.28
N THR A 104 12.38 19.37 4.36
CA THR A 104 11.93 17.97 4.24
C THR A 104 13.01 17.00 3.76
N LYS A 105 14.13 17.50 3.23
CA LYS A 105 15.27 16.65 2.82
C LYS A 105 15.90 15.88 3.98
N THR A 106 15.91 16.48 5.15
CA THR A 106 16.57 15.98 6.37
C THR A 106 15.58 15.64 7.47
N LEU A 107 14.28 15.86 7.22
CA LEU A 107 13.23 15.52 8.16
C LEU A 107 13.14 13.98 8.26
N LYS A 108 13.33 13.46 9.45
CA LYS A 108 13.11 12.03 9.72
C LYS A 108 11.62 11.72 9.69
N LEU A 109 11.27 10.62 9.06
CA LEU A 109 9.92 10.07 9.14
C LEU A 109 9.69 9.43 10.51
N ILE A 110 8.42 9.30 10.90
CA ILE A 110 8.04 8.52 12.09
C ILE A 110 8.61 7.11 11.95
N GLY A 111 9.13 6.55 13.01
CA GLY A 111 9.80 5.25 13.00
C GLY A 111 11.29 5.27 12.57
N ALA A 112 11.78 6.36 11.95
CA ALA A 112 13.16 6.44 11.44
C ALA A 112 14.21 6.76 12.51
N GLU A 113 13.86 6.85 13.78
CA GLU A 113 14.82 6.98 14.88
C GLU A 113 15.46 5.61 15.17
N ASN A 114 16.75 5.62 15.52
CA ASN A 114 17.47 4.38 15.81
C ASN A 114 16.82 3.68 17.01
N SER A 115 16.26 2.49 16.77
CA SER A 115 15.92 1.55 17.85
C SER A 115 17.22 0.85 18.26
N SER A 116 17.72 1.14 19.46
CA SER A 116 18.93 0.53 20.02
C SER A 116 18.68 -0.86 20.62
N ALA A 117 17.53 -1.48 20.40
CA ALA A 117 17.20 -2.77 20.94
C ALA A 117 18.07 -3.85 20.29
N ASN A 118 18.90 -4.50 21.12
CA ASN A 118 19.65 -5.69 20.76
C ASN A 118 18.64 -6.86 20.72
N LEU A 119 18.20 -7.26 19.52
CA LEU A 119 17.08 -8.17 19.37
C LEU A 119 17.58 -9.49 18.80
N GLU A 120 17.69 -10.51 19.66
CA GLU A 120 17.95 -11.90 19.27
C GLU A 120 16.68 -12.63 18.83
N ASP A 121 15.50 -12.11 19.20
CA ASP A 121 14.21 -12.71 18.86
C ASP A 121 13.73 -12.27 17.45
N LYS A 122 13.28 -13.24 16.66
CA LYS A 122 12.76 -13.04 15.30
C LYS A 122 11.55 -12.09 15.26
N THR A 123 10.68 -12.16 16.27
CA THR A 123 9.50 -11.30 16.39
C THR A 123 9.91 -9.85 16.57
N ALA A 124 10.83 -9.61 17.48
CA ALA A 124 11.34 -8.28 17.75
C ALA A 124 12.11 -7.70 16.54
N MET A 125 12.86 -8.54 15.82
CA MET A 125 13.49 -8.14 14.55
C MET A 125 12.46 -7.75 13.50
N HIS A 126 11.39 -8.54 13.32
CA HIS A 126 10.31 -8.26 12.39
C HIS A 126 9.64 -6.92 12.71
N LEU A 127 9.27 -6.67 13.96
CA LEU A 127 8.64 -5.42 14.38
C LEU A 127 9.56 -4.22 14.17
N ARG A 128 10.85 -4.33 14.54
CA ARG A 128 11.84 -3.27 14.32
C ARG A 128 12.00 -2.95 12.84
N ASP A 129 12.11 -3.96 11.98
CA ASP A 129 12.36 -3.78 10.55
C ASP A 129 11.15 -3.15 9.83
N ARG A 130 9.94 -3.34 10.38
CA ARG A 130 8.70 -2.74 9.84
C ARG A 130 8.38 -1.38 10.43
N PHE A 131 8.53 -1.21 11.73
CA PHE A 131 8.01 -0.05 12.48
C PHE A 131 9.11 0.84 13.04
N GLY A 132 10.37 0.42 12.96
CA GLY A 132 11.50 1.18 13.48
C GLY A 132 11.35 1.47 14.97
N SER A 133 11.44 2.76 15.38
CA SER A 133 11.29 3.15 16.78
C SER A 133 9.87 2.96 17.33
N GLU A 134 8.86 2.82 16.50
CA GLU A 134 7.47 2.54 16.94
C GLU A 134 7.26 1.06 17.34
N ALA A 135 8.21 0.17 17.01
CA ALA A 135 8.16 -1.25 17.43
C ALA A 135 7.95 -1.42 18.94
N LYS A 136 8.41 -0.45 19.75
CA LYS A 136 8.19 -0.45 21.21
C LYS A 136 6.70 -0.38 21.57
N ILE A 137 5.89 0.35 20.81
CA ILE A 137 4.45 0.47 21.04
C ILE A 137 3.78 -0.90 20.86
N LEU A 138 4.15 -1.61 19.78
CA LEU A 138 3.63 -2.95 19.53
C LEU A 138 4.11 -3.95 20.61
N ALA A 139 5.36 -3.83 21.07
CA ALA A 139 5.86 -4.64 22.18
C ALA A 139 5.07 -4.41 23.47
N GLU A 140 4.80 -3.14 23.83
CA GLU A 140 3.98 -2.76 24.99
C GLU A 140 2.54 -3.29 24.85
N MET A 141 1.95 -3.25 23.64
CA MET A 141 0.62 -3.84 23.38
C MET A 141 0.62 -5.35 23.62
N ILE A 142 1.67 -6.05 23.20
CA ILE A 142 1.83 -7.51 23.41
C ILE A 142 2.04 -7.82 24.88
N GLU A 143 2.79 -7.00 25.63
CA GLU A 143 2.95 -7.17 27.08
C GLU A 143 1.62 -7.02 27.84
N GLN A 144 0.73 -6.14 27.38
CA GLN A 144 -0.60 -5.91 27.97
C GLN A 144 -1.59 -7.03 27.60
N ASP A 145 -1.49 -7.57 26.38
CA ASP A 145 -2.30 -8.68 25.89
C ASP A 145 -1.43 -9.64 25.07
N LEU A 146 -1.02 -10.74 25.71
CA LEU A 146 -0.14 -11.76 25.10
C LEU A 146 -0.74 -12.37 23.82
N SER A 147 -2.08 -12.36 23.66
CA SER A 147 -2.71 -12.87 22.43
C SER A 147 -2.39 -12.04 21.21
N LEU A 148 -1.99 -10.77 21.38
CA LEU A 148 -1.56 -9.89 20.29
C LEU A 148 -0.18 -10.29 19.72
N GLY A 149 0.60 -11.07 20.45
CA GLY A 149 1.85 -11.67 19.97
C GLY A 149 1.66 -12.87 19.04
N GLU A 150 0.45 -13.38 18.92
CA GLU A 150 0.15 -14.50 18.03
C GLU A 150 0.15 -14.07 16.55
N PRO A 151 0.40 -15.04 15.62
CA PRO A 151 0.29 -14.76 14.18
C PRO A 151 -1.10 -14.25 13.79
N LEU A 152 -1.13 -13.17 13.03
CA LEU A 152 -2.39 -12.63 12.44
C LEU A 152 -2.94 -13.58 11.37
N ILE A 153 -2.05 -14.15 10.56
CA ILE A 153 -2.36 -15.02 9.43
C ILE A 153 -1.37 -16.19 9.45
N ALA A 154 -1.87 -17.39 9.43
CA ALA A 154 -1.04 -18.60 9.44
C ALA A 154 -0.03 -18.60 8.26
N GLY A 155 1.23 -18.86 8.59
CA GLY A 155 2.32 -18.93 7.60
C GLY A 155 2.86 -17.58 7.12
N LEU A 156 2.34 -16.46 7.63
CA LEU A 156 2.88 -15.12 7.37
C LEU A 156 3.51 -14.52 8.64
N PRO A 157 4.46 -13.61 8.52
CA PRO A 157 5.21 -13.07 9.66
C PRO A 157 4.44 -12.05 10.51
N TYR A 158 3.24 -11.67 10.09
CA TYR A 158 2.46 -10.61 10.73
C TYR A 158 1.84 -11.06 12.04
N LEU A 159 1.85 -10.17 13.04
CA LEU A 159 1.27 -10.37 14.35
C LEU A 159 -0.10 -9.71 14.48
N ARG A 160 -0.91 -10.19 15.39
CA ARG A 160 -2.23 -9.60 15.72
C ARG A 160 -2.09 -8.16 16.19
N ALA A 161 -1.02 -7.82 16.92
CA ALA A 161 -0.68 -6.46 17.33
C ALA A 161 -0.59 -5.50 16.14
N GLU A 162 -0.09 -5.95 14.99
CA GLU A 162 0.04 -5.10 13.80
C GLU A 162 -1.32 -4.65 13.24
N ALA A 163 -2.34 -5.52 13.30
CA ALA A 163 -3.69 -5.15 12.88
C ALA A 163 -4.33 -4.12 13.81
N VAL A 164 -4.14 -4.28 15.13
CA VAL A 164 -4.66 -3.32 16.12
C VAL A 164 -3.90 -1.99 16.02
N PHE A 165 -2.58 -2.03 15.90
CA PHE A 165 -1.74 -0.83 15.68
C PHE A 165 -2.17 -0.07 14.41
N ALA A 166 -2.45 -0.78 13.32
CA ALA A 166 -2.91 -0.17 12.08
C ALA A 166 -4.23 0.60 12.24
N VAL A 167 -5.15 0.11 13.08
CA VAL A 167 -6.40 0.82 13.40
C VAL A 167 -6.14 2.04 14.26
N GLN A 168 -5.32 1.90 15.30
CA GLN A 168 -5.13 2.94 16.31
C GLN A 168 -4.18 4.05 15.85
N HIS A 169 -3.14 3.71 15.07
CA HIS A 169 -2.04 4.61 14.72
C HIS A 169 -1.90 4.90 13.22
N GLU A 170 -2.44 4.03 12.32
CA GLU A 170 -2.26 4.15 10.88
C GLU A 170 -3.57 4.39 10.11
N MET A 171 -4.64 4.78 10.81
CA MET A 171 -5.95 5.15 10.24
C MET A 171 -6.60 4.03 9.40
N ALA A 172 -6.33 2.77 9.67
CA ALA A 172 -7.05 1.67 9.04
C ALA A 172 -8.52 1.67 9.48
N ARG A 173 -9.46 1.58 8.54
CA ARG A 173 -10.91 1.68 8.78
C ARG A 173 -11.68 0.51 8.20
N THR A 174 -11.07 -0.27 7.33
CA THR A 174 -11.67 -1.42 6.67
C THR A 174 -10.80 -2.66 6.85
N LEU A 175 -11.41 -3.82 6.67
CA LEU A 175 -10.66 -5.08 6.64
C LEU A 175 -9.64 -5.10 5.51
N ASP A 176 -9.98 -4.51 4.36
CA ASP A 176 -9.08 -4.39 3.22
C ASP A 176 -7.88 -3.47 3.51
N ASP A 177 -8.04 -2.43 4.35
CA ASP A 177 -6.89 -1.64 4.80
C ASP A 177 -5.86 -2.50 5.52
N ILE A 178 -6.30 -3.39 6.41
CA ILE A 178 -5.41 -4.29 7.15
C ILE A 178 -4.73 -5.29 6.22
N LEU A 179 -5.53 -6.05 5.47
CA LEU A 179 -5.06 -7.22 4.74
C LEU A 179 -4.34 -6.87 3.43
N SER A 180 -4.71 -5.75 2.79
CA SER A 180 -4.15 -5.34 1.50
C SER A 180 -3.10 -4.23 1.61
N ARG A 181 -3.28 -3.28 2.53
CA ARG A 181 -2.47 -2.05 2.56
C ARG A 181 -1.44 -2.03 3.69
N ARG A 182 -1.82 -2.46 4.90
CA ARG A 182 -0.94 -2.41 6.08
C ARG A 182 -0.05 -3.64 6.16
N THR A 183 -0.61 -4.85 6.09
CA THR A 183 0.18 -6.09 6.11
C THR A 183 0.57 -6.59 4.72
N ARG A 184 -0.14 -6.21 3.67
CA ARG A 184 0.04 -6.72 2.30
C ARG A 184 -0.13 -8.24 2.17
N SER A 185 -0.77 -8.88 3.12
CA SER A 185 -0.97 -10.33 3.16
C SER A 185 -1.76 -10.85 1.96
N ARG A 186 -2.70 -10.04 1.43
CA ARG A 186 -3.45 -10.33 0.20
C ARG A 186 -2.53 -10.63 -0.99
N ILE A 187 -1.44 -9.86 -1.15
CA ILE A 187 -0.49 -10.03 -2.26
C ILE A 187 0.45 -11.20 -2.01
N ILE A 188 0.84 -11.42 -0.75
CA ILE A 188 1.82 -12.47 -0.39
C ILE A 188 1.17 -13.84 -0.42
N ASN A 189 -0.03 -13.97 0.16
CA ASN A 189 -0.80 -15.22 0.20
C ASN A 189 -2.30 -14.91 0.30
N ARG A 190 -2.97 -14.74 -0.85
CA ARG A 190 -4.39 -14.43 -0.92
C ARG A 190 -5.25 -15.46 -0.22
N ARG A 191 -4.97 -16.77 -0.43
CA ARG A 191 -5.78 -17.85 0.15
C ARG A 191 -5.74 -17.81 1.68
N ALA A 192 -4.56 -17.68 2.27
CA ALA A 192 -4.43 -17.54 3.73
C ALA A 192 -5.09 -16.26 4.25
N SER A 193 -4.99 -15.16 3.51
CA SER A 193 -5.63 -13.89 3.83
C SER A 193 -7.16 -14.00 3.87
N VAL A 194 -7.76 -14.62 2.85
CA VAL A 194 -9.20 -14.86 2.78
C VAL A 194 -9.66 -15.79 3.91
N ALA A 195 -8.92 -16.87 4.17
CA ALA A 195 -9.22 -17.80 5.26
C ALA A 195 -9.17 -17.14 6.65
N SER A 196 -8.35 -16.09 6.83
CA SER A 196 -8.20 -15.37 8.11
C SER A 196 -9.11 -14.13 8.20
N ALA A 197 -9.83 -13.78 7.15
CA ALA A 197 -10.58 -12.52 7.03
C ALA A 197 -11.55 -12.30 8.21
N ARG A 198 -12.30 -13.33 8.60
CA ARG A 198 -13.26 -13.28 9.71
C ARG A 198 -12.54 -13.01 11.05
N ASN A 199 -11.51 -13.76 11.35
CA ASN A 199 -10.77 -13.64 12.61
C ASN A 199 -10.11 -12.25 12.74
N VAL A 200 -9.60 -11.71 11.61
CA VAL A 200 -9.01 -10.36 11.59
C VAL A 200 -10.09 -9.30 11.79
N ALA A 201 -11.26 -9.45 11.16
CA ALA A 201 -12.38 -8.52 11.33
C ALA A 201 -12.87 -8.49 12.79
N GLU A 202 -13.01 -9.66 13.43
CA GLU A 202 -13.39 -9.78 14.83
C GLU A 202 -12.35 -9.16 15.78
N LEU A 203 -11.06 -9.32 15.48
CA LEU A 203 -9.98 -8.73 16.24
C LEU A 203 -10.05 -7.20 16.27
N ILE A 204 -10.30 -6.57 15.12
CA ILE A 204 -10.29 -5.11 15.01
C ILE A 204 -11.65 -4.46 15.30
N ALA A 205 -12.73 -5.23 15.30
CA ALA A 205 -14.08 -4.73 15.50
C ALA A 205 -14.27 -3.89 16.77
N PRO A 206 -13.75 -4.27 17.96
CA PRO A 206 -13.89 -3.48 19.18
C PRO A 206 -13.29 -2.06 19.07
N TYR A 207 -12.19 -1.92 18.32
CA TYR A 207 -11.48 -0.65 18.14
C TYR A 207 -12.17 0.28 17.13
N LEU A 208 -13.01 -0.29 16.25
CA LEU A 208 -13.76 0.44 15.22
C LEU A 208 -15.24 0.61 15.57
N GLY A 209 -15.70 -0.02 16.65
CA GLY A 209 -17.11 -0.01 17.04
C GLY A 209 -18.01 -0.81 16.09
N TRP A 210 -17.47 -1.84 15.43
CA TRP A 210 -18.23 -2.65 14.49
C TRP A 210 -19.21 -3.58 15.20
N SER A 211 -20.43 -3.60 14.68
CA SER A 211 -21.43 -4.61 14.99
C SER A 211 -21.13 -5.91 14.23
N GLU A 212 -21.79 -6.99 14.62
CA GLU A 212 -21.74 -8.27 13.90
C GLU A 212 -22.16 -8.13 12.43
N GLN A 213 -23.13 -7.26 12.15
CA GLN A 213 -23.54 -6.95 10.78
C GLN A 213 -22.42 -6.28 9.98
N GLU A 214 -21.69 -5.33 10.59
CA GLU A 214 -20.57 -4.66 9.94
C GLU A 214 -19.42 -5.64 9.70
N ILE A 215 -19.08 -6.49 10.67
CA ILE A 215 -18.08 -7.56 10.50
C ILE A 215 -18.42 -8.41 9.27
N ASN A 216 -19.68 -8.88 9.16
CA ASN A 216 -20.12 -9.68 8.02
C ASN A 216 -19.99 -8.92 6.70
N THR A 217 -20.35 -7.63 6.68
CA THR A 217 -20.24 -6.75 5.52
C THR A 217 -18.77 -6.61 5.07
N GLN A 218 -17.86 -6.34 5.99
CA GLN A 218 -16.43 -6.18 5.71
C GLN A 218 -15.80 -7.48 5.20
N VAL A 219 -16.11 -8.61 5.81
CA VAL A 219 -15.63 -9.93 5.39
C VAL A 219 -16.12 -10.26 3.98
N LEU A 220 -17.42 -10.08 3.71
CA LEU A 220 -18.03 -10.36 2.42
C LEU A 220 -17.43 -9.47 1.32
N SER A 221 -17.30 -8.17 1.59
CA SER A 221 -16.71 -7.21 0.65
C SER A 221 -15.27 -7.58 0.29
N TYR A 222 -14.45 -7.92 1.30
CA TYR A 222 -13.07 -8.33 1.09
C TYR A 222 -12.95 -9.62 0.29
N CYS A 223 -13.73 -10.65 0.66
CA CYS A 223 -13.72 -11.94 -0.03
C CYS A 223 -14.19 -11.83 -1.49
N ASN A 224 -15.24 -11.05 -1.76
CA ASN A 224 -15.73 -10.80 -3.12
C ASN A 224 -14.67 -10.10 -3.97
N SER A 225 -14.02 -9.06 -3.44
CA SER A 225 -12.94 -8.36 -4.15
C SER A 225 -11.76 -9.28 -4.48
N CYS A 226 -11.43 -10.24 -3.59
CA CYS A 226 -10.42 -11.25 -3.88
C CYS A 226 -10.87 -12.22 -4.98
N ALA A 227 -12.14 -12.65 -4.97
CA ALA A 227 -12.70 -13.54 -5.97
C ALA A 227 -12.78 -12.87 -7.36
N ASP A 228 -13.11 -11.59 -7.42
CA ASP A 228 -13.16 -10.82 -8.68
C ASP A 228 -11.78 -10.75 -9.34
N GLU A 229 -10.70 -10.56 -8.58
CA GLU A 229 -9.33 -10.61 -9.09
C GLU A 229 -8.96 -12.01 -9.61
N ASP A 230 -9.36 -13.08 -8.91
CA ASP A 230 -9.12 -14.45 -9.35
C ASP A 230 -9.88 -14.75 -10.65
N HIS A 231 -11.13 -14.32 -10.76
CA HIS A 231 -11.92 -14.48 -11.99
C HIS A 231 -11.31 -13.71 -13.17
N ALA A 232 -10.88 -12.47 -12.97
CA ALA A 232 -10.24 -11.67 -14.01
C ALA A 232 -8.90 -12.29 -14.49
N ALA A 233 -8.12 -12.85 -13.57
CA ALA A 233 -6.85 -13.52 -13.86
C ALA A 233 -7.03 -14.83 -14.65
N LEU A 234 -8.16 -15.51 -14.45
CA LEU A 234 -8.50 -16.77 -15.15
C LEU A 234 -9.25 -16.54 -16.46
N ALA A 235 -9.83 -15.37 -16.69
CA ALA A 235 -10.60 -15.07 -17.89
C ALA A 235 -9.71 -15.19 -19.14
N LEU A 236 -10.08 -16.10 -20.02
CA LEU A 236 -9.54 -16.19 -21.38
C LEU A 236 -10.16 -15.04 -22.19
N GLN A 237 -9.33 -14.17 -22.74
CA GLN A 237 -9.73 -13.20 -23.77
C GLN A 237 -9.65 -13.81 -25.13
#